data_cc43da0f883ac0d9df79ed8aaba789d6
#
_entry.id   cc43da0f883ac0d9df79ed8aaba789d6
#
_cell.length_a   1.000
_cell.length_b   1.000
_cell.length_c   1.000
_cell.angle_alpha   90.00
_cell.angle_beta   90.00
_cell.angle_gamma   90.00
#
_symmetry.space_group_name_H-M   'P 1'
#
loop_
_entity.id
_entity.type
_entity.pdbx_description
1 polymer ?
#
loop_
_entity_poly.entity_id
_entity_poly.type
_entity_poly.pdbx_seq_one_letter_code
_entity_poly.pdbx_strand_id
1 'polypeptide(L)'
;MEIVRKNISMNHICGRSQTQITLDDDFIVPDSKPDILKRIADCGEVIIEGMKAGDGRASVNGKMQFSLLYQADKTGGAPDCMEGSIDFGETVGMDGLSAGDTLKCTAKLEDLSISLINGRKISVSAIVSLELYGENTYMSSAAVDIESGDICCLKKNIGMLSLVENKRDILRVREQCELSANKPNAGNILWSVPELRNVETKAAADELIVRGEIHLFAMYFPEDDDDNIQYVEETLPFTGKLPLAGADERMVADVLVVPAQKQIAVKPDYDGEPRILEAELVLDLDIKLYEEQNISLKIGRAHV
;
A
#
# COMPACT_ATOMS: atom_id res chain seq x y z
N MET A 1 35.46 -38.80 0.79
CA MET A 1 35.40 -37.33 0.90
C MET A 1 33.95 -36.93 0.68
N GLU A 2 33.32 -36.52 1.75
CA GLU A 2 31.93 -36.08 1.72
C GLU A 2 31.89 -34.57 2.01
N ILE A 3 31.12 -33.82 1.22
CA ILE A 3 30.96 -32.36 1.36
C ILE A 3 29.67 -32.14 2.10
N VAL A 4 29.74 -31.59 3.31
CA VAL A 4 28.59 -31.16 4.07
C VAL A 4 28.09 -29.83 3.50
N ARG A 5 26.83 -29.82 3.10
CA ARG A 5 26.20 -28.62 2.47
C ARG A 5 25.09 -28.10 3.36
N LYS A 6 24.98 -26.78 3.43
CA LYS A 6 23.87 -26.08 4.07
C LYS A 6 23.01 -25.40 2.99
N ASN A 7 21.73 -25.69 2.99
CA ASN A 7 20.79 -25.02 2.10
C ASN A 7 20.38 -23.66 2.69
N ILE A 8 20.30 -22.67 1.82
CA ILE A 8 20.00 -21.29 2.16
C ILE A 8 18.90 -20.83 1.21
N SER A 9 17.78 -20.41 1.76
CA SER A 9 16.70 -19.81 0.99
C SER A 9 17.01 -18.34 0.75
N MET A 10 16.94 -17.92 -0.50
CA MET A 10 17.27 -16.56 -0.92
C MET A 10 16.16 -16.01 -1.83
N ASN A 11 15.84 -14.75 -1.64
CA ASN A 11 15.01 -14.00 -2.58
C ASN A 11 15.89 -13.37 -3.67
N HIS A 12 15.45 -13.42 -4.90
CA HIS A 12 16.16 -12.89 -6.06
C HIS A 12 15.22 -12.03 -6.90
N ILE A 13 15.64 -10.82 -7.20
CA ILE A 13 14.96 -9.94 -8.16
C ILE A 13 15.43 -10.36 -9.56
N CYS A 14 14.52 -10.99 -10.32
CA CYS A 14 14.83 -11.51 -11.65
C CYS A 14 14.68 -10.47 -12.76
N GLY A 15 13.88 -9.41 -12.53
CA GLY A 15 13.71 -8.32 -13.48
C GLY A 15 13.12 -7.07 -12.82
N ARG A 16 13.37 -5.91 -13.43
CA ARG A 16 12.81 -4.63 -13.02
C ARG A 16 12.43 -3.83 -14.25
N SER A 17 11.29 -3.15 -14.19
CA SER A 17 10.84 -2.23 -15.23
C SER A 17 10.09 -1.07 -14.62
N GLN A 18 10.18 0.08 -15.27
CA GLN A 18 9.43 1.29 -14.89
C GLN A 18 8.74 1.85 -16.13
N THR A 19 7.51 2.26 -15.98
CA THR A 19 6.75 2.93 -17.03
C THR A 19 5.93 4.07 -16.46
N GLN A 20 5.54 5.00 -17.32
CA GLN A 20 4.63 6.08 -17.00
C GLN A 20 3.48 6.05 -17.99
N ILE A 21 2.26 6.15 -17.48
CA ILE A 21 1.04 6.18 -18.28
C ILE A 21 0.29 7.48 -18.05
N THR A 22 -0.36 7.97 -19.09
CA THR A 22 -1.27 9.10 -19.02
C THR A 22 -2.68 8.59 -19.17
N LEU A 23 -3.55 9.00 -18.26
CA LEU A 23 -4.96 8.64 -18.21
C LEU A 23 -5.78 9.89 -18.45
N ASP A 24 -6.67 9.85 -19.42
CA ASP A 24 -7.55 10.99 -19.77
C ASP A 24 -8.97 10.48 -19.95
N ASP A 25 -9.94 11.11 -19.29
CA ASP A 25 -11.36 10.83 -19.48
C ASP A 25 -12.23 12.05 -19.11
N ASP A 26 -13.46 12.03 -19.62
CA ASP A 26 -14.45 13.07 -19.37
C ASP A 26 -15.60 12.51 -18.51
N PHE A 27 -15.97 13.25 -17.45
CA PHE A 27 -17.01 12.84 -16.52
C PHE A 27 -18.18 13.82 -16.52
N ILE A 28 -19.38 13.25 -16.43
CA ILE A 28 -20.61 14.03 -16.29
C ILE A 28 -20.99 14.05 -14.81
N VAL A 29 -21.31 15.22 -14.28
CA VAL A 29 -21.83 15.37 -12.92
C VAL A 29 -23.15 14.61 -12.82
N PRO A 30 -23.32 13.69 -11.85
CA PRO A 30 -24.56 12.94 -11.65
C PRO A 30 -25.78 13.85 -11.51
N ASP A 31 -26.95 13.44 -12.04
CA ASP A 31 -28.17 14.25 -12.00
C ASP A 31 -28.67 14.54 -10.56
N SER A 32 -28.26 13.72 -9.58
CA SER A 32 -28.53 13.93 -8.17
C SER A 32 -27.70 15.04 -7.53
N LYS A 33 -26.68 15.55 -8.23
CA LYS A 33 -25.76 16.58 -7.74
C LYS A 33 -25.94 17.89 -8.49
N PRO A 34 -25.73 19.04 -7.81
CA PRO A 34 -25.82 20.36 -8.43
C PRO A 34 -24.70 20.58 -9.45
N ASP A 35 -24.91 21.52 -10.36
CA ASP A 35 -23.91 21.98 -11.31
C ASP A 35 -22.68 22.55 -10.60
N ILE A 36 -21.52 22.36 -11.20
CA ILE A 36 -20.25 22.88 -10.69
C ILE A 36 -20.12 24.35 -11.09
N LEU A 37 -20.01 25.25 -10.11
CA LEU A 37 -19.63 26.65 -10.33
C LEU A 37 -18.11 26.80 -10.38
N LYS A 38 -17.40 26.19 -9.41
CA LYS A 38 -15.95 26.33 -9.27
C LYS A 38 -15.34 25.12 -8.54
N ARG A 39 -14.19 24.64 -9.00
CA ARG A 39 -13.35 23.66 -8.28
C ARG A 39 -12.77 24.30 -7.02
N ILE A 40 -12.80 23.57 -5.90
CA ILE A 40 -12.20 23.95 -4.61
C ILE A 40 -10.93 23.14 -4.36
N ALA A 41 -11.05 21.82 -4.33
CA ALA A 41 -9.95 20.90 -4.11
C ALA A 41 -10.19 19.58 -4.86
N ASP A 42 -9.14 18.84 -5.08
CA ASP A 42 -9.18 17.51 -5.66
C ASP A 42 -8.12 16.62 -5.02
N CYS A 43 -8.40 15.35 -4.95
CA CYS A 43 -7.42 14.33 -4.58
C CYS A 43 -7.61 13.10 -5.47
N GLY A 44 -6.55 12.30 -5.57
CA GLY A 44 -6.58 11.07 -6.33
C GLY A 44 -5.66 10.02 -5.73
N GLU A 45 -5.97 8.75 -6.02
CA GLU A 45 -5.11 7.63 -5.66
C GLU A 45 -5.15 6.57 -6.74
N VAL A 46 -4.08 5.77 -6.80
CA VAL A 46 -3.96 4.67 -7.76
C VAL A 46 -4.07 3.35 -7.00
N ILE A 47 -4.99 2.51 -7.45
CA ILE A 47 -5.24 1.18 -6.88
C ILE A 47 -4.87 0.14 -7.92
N ILE A 48 -3.94 -0.76 -7.58
CA ILE A 48 -3.61 -1.92 -8.40
C ILE A 48 -4.60 -3.03 -8.08
N GLU A 49 -5.35 -3.49 -9.08
CA GLU A 49 -6.36 -4.54 -8.93
C GLU A 49 -5.84 -5.92 -9.31
N GLY A 50 -4.86 -5.97 -10.21
CA GLY A 50 -4.30 -7.23 -10.65
C GLY A 50 -2.95 -7.11 -11.31
N MET A 51 -2.15 -8.17 -11.16
CA MET A 51 -0.83 -8.29 -11.77
C MET A 51 -0.63 -9.71 -12.27
N LYS A 52 0.04 -9.84 -13.42
CA LYS A 52 0.36 -11.15 -14.01
C LYS A 52 1.77 -11.14 -14.58
N ALA A 53 2.61 -12.07 -14.09
CA ALA A 53 3.89 -12.38 -14.69
C ALA A 53 3.70 -13.28 -15.92
N GLY A 54 4.46 -12.97 -16.97
CA GLY A 54 4.58 -13.78 -18.18
C GLY A 54 6.05 -13.84 -18.59
N ASP A 55 6.40 -14.69 -19.55
CA ASP A 55 7.78 -14.83 -20.01
C ASP A 55 8.23 -13.55 -20.71
N GLY A 56 9.18 -12.85 -20.10
CA GLY A 56 9.75 -11.59 -20.58
C GLY A 56 8.81 -10.37 -20.53
N ARG A 57 7.68 -10.45 -19.84
CA ARG A 57 6.69 -9.35 -19.73
C ARG A 57 5.87 -9.39 -18.45
N ALA A 58 5.51 -8.22 -17.97
CA ALA A 58 4.63 -8.01 -16.83
C ALA A 58 3.36 -7.29 -17.28
N SER A 59 2.18 -7.75 -16.86
CA SER A 59 0.91 -7.07 -17.08
C SER A 59 0.34 -6.62 -15.74
N VAL A 60 -0.14 -5.37 -15.69
CA VAL A 60 -0.75 -4.75 -14.51
C VAL A 60 -2.06 -4.12 -14.94
N ASN A 61 -3.10 -4.29 -14.15
CA ASN A 61 -4.36 -3.57 -14.28
C ASN A 61 -4.75 -2.94 -12.95
N GLY A 62 -5.43 -1.83 -13.03
CA GLY A 62 -5.85 -1.05 -11.87
C GLY A 62 -6.73 0.09 -12.27
N LYS A 63 -6.98 0.98 -11.32
CA LYS A 63 -7.75 2.20 -11.52
C LYS A 63 -7.11 3.38 -10.80
N MET A 64 -7.25 4.55 -11.38
CA MET A 64 -7.01 5.84 -10.74
C MET A 64 -8.36 6.37 -10.28
N GLN A 65 -8.55 6.48 -8.97
CA GLN A 65 -9.74 7.08 -8.37
C GLN A 65 -9.46 8.55 -8.08
N PHE A 66 -10.46 9.39 -8.26
CA PHE A 66 -10.38 10.81 -7.89
C PHE A 66 -11.63 11.23 -7.12
N SER A 67 -11.46 12.27 -6.32
CA SER A 67 -12.52 12.99 -5.63
C SER A 67 -12.34 14.47 -5.88
N LEU A 68 -13.42 15.16 -6.27
CA LEU A 68 -13.47 16.58 -6.56
C LEU A 68 -14.43 17.27 -5.61
N LEU A 69 -13.89 18.15 -4.75
CA LEU A 69 -14.68 19.08 -3.95
C LEU A 69 -14.90 20.37 -4.77
N TYR A 70 -16.15 20.80 -4.91
CA TYR A 70 -16.50 21.94 -5.71
C TYR A 70 -17.57 22.82 -5.06
N GLN A 71 -17.59 24.09 -5.43
CA GLN A 71 -18.68 24.99 -5.11
C GLN A 71 -19.84 24.74 -6.07
N ALA A 72 -21.02 24.46 -5.53
CA ALA A 72 -22.23 24.22 -6.32
C ALA A 72 -22.81 25.52 -6.89
N ASP A 73 -23.31 25.48 -8.13
CA ASP A 73 -24.11 26.57 -8.73
C ASP A 73 -25.56 26.48 -8.27
N LYS A 74 -25.78 26.83 -6.99
CA LYS A 74 -27.08 26.91 -6.36
C LYS A 74 -27.13 28.10 -5.40
N THR A 75 -28.33 28.51 -5.00
CA THR A 75 -28.51 29.57 -4.02
C THR A 75 -27.82 29.17 -2.71
N GLY A 76 -26.93 30.04 -2.19
CA GLY A 76 -26.08 29.77 -1.04
C GLY A 76 -24.71 29.18 -1.38
N GLY A 77 -24.52 28.56 -2.57
CA GLY A 77 -23.24 28.10 -3.05
C GLY A 77 -22.53 27.04 -2.16
N ALA A 78 -23.30 26.26 -1.40
CA ALA A 78 -22.71 25.23 -0.53
C ALA A 78 -21.85 24.25 -1.35
N PRO A 79 -20.68 23.85 -0.86
CA PRO A 79 -19.85 22.87 -1.54
C PRO A 79 -20.54 21.51 -1.67
N ASP A 80 -20.14 20.77 -2.70
CA ASP A 80 -20.52 19.38 -2.93
C ASP A 80 -19.29 18.62 -3.43
N CYS A 81 -19.35 17.30 -3.41
CA CYS A 81 -18.25 16.44 -3.84
C CYS A 81 -18.72 15.48 -4.93
N MET A 82 -17.87 15.17 -5.89
CA MET A 82 -18.07 14.05 -6.80
C MET A 82 -16.83 13.16 -6.86
N GLU A 83 -17.07 11.89 -7.10
CA GLU A 83 -16.03 10.88 -7.24
C GLU A 83 -16.11 10.20 -8.60
N GLY A 84 -15.00 9.72 -9.07
CA GLY A 84 -14.90 8.95 -10.30
C GLY A 84 -13.65 8.11 -10.35
N SER A 85 -13.54 7.28 -11.39
CA SER A 85 -12.37 6.46 -11.61
C SER A 85 -12.09 6.26 -13.09
N ILE A 86 -10.81 6.14 -13.44
CA ILE A 86 -10.32 5.77 -14.77
C ILE A 86 -9.58 4.45 -14.63
N ASP A 87 -10.09 3.41 -15.33
CA ASP A 87 -9.44 2.11 -15.36
C ASP A 87 -8.24 2.13 -16.30
N PHE A 88 -7.20 1.37 -15.97
CA PHE A 88 -6.03 1.22 -16.83
C PHE A 88 -5.54 -0.22 -16.87
N GLY A 89 -4.89 -0.56 -17.98
CA GLY A 89 -4.17 -1.82 -18.16
C GLY A 89 -2.90 -1.58 -18.93
N GLU A 90 -1.77 -2.02 -18.38
CA GLU A 90 -0.44 -1.82 -18.98
C GLU A 90 0.31 -3.14 -19.07
N THR A 91 1.08 -3.31 -20.15
CA THR A 91 1.96 -4.46 -20.32
C THR A 91 3.36 -3.97 -20.69
N VAL A 92 4.33 -4.25 -19.83
CA VAL A 92 5.72 -3.83 -19.97
C VAL A 92 6.64 -5.01 -20.20
N GLY A 93 7.64 -4.83 -21.06
CA GLY A 93 8.74 -5.79 -21.21
C GLY A 93 9.58 -5.83 -19.94
N MET A 94 9.95 -7.03 -19.50
CA MET A 94 10.78 -7.24 -18.33
C MET A 94 11.69 -8.45 -18.55
N ASP A 95 12.91 -8.19 -18.98
CA ASP A 95 13.92 -9.24 -19.20
C ASP A 95 14.19 -10.00 -17.90
N GLY A 96 14.27 -11.32 -18.01
CA GLY A 96 14.52 -12.22 -16.88
C GLY A 96 13.27 -12.66 -16.11
N LEU A 97 12.09 -12.07 -16.37
CA LEU A 97 10.83 -12.50 -15.75
C LEU A 97 10.31 -13.78 -16.40
N SER A 98 9.83 -14.70 -15.58
CA SER A 98 9.16 -15.94 -15.99
C SER A 98 7.73 -15.97 -15.45
N ALA A 99 6.85 -16.75 -16.10
CA ALA A 99 5.45 -16.85 -15.71
C ALA A 99 5.21 -17.39 -14.28
N GLY A 100 6.20 -18.06 -13.69
CA GLY A 100 6.15 -18.58 -12.32
C GLY A 100 6.68 -17.62 -11.24
N ASP A 101 7.22 -16.47 -11.63
CA ASP A 101 7.78 -15.50 -10.70
C ASP A 101 6.66 -14.67 -10.04
N THR A 102 6.95 -14.16 -8.85
CA THR A 102 6.05 -13.22 -8.16
C THR A 102 6.29 -11.82 -8.69
N LEU A 103 5.23 -11.19 -9.21
CA LEU A 103 5.29 -9.80 -9.66
C LEU A 103 4.86 -8.86 -8.55
N LYS A 104 5.58 -7.75 -8.39
CA LYS A 104 5.25 -6.64 -7.50
C LYS A 104 5.20 -5.35 -8.28
N CYS A 105 4.31 -4.45 -7.88
CA CYS A 105 4.13 -3.14 -8.48
C CYS A 105 3.92 -2.10 -7.40
N THR A 106 4.67 -1.01 -7.50
CA THR A 106 4.40 0.23 -6.78
C THR A 106 3.87 1.24 -7.78
N ALA A 107 2.66 1.74 -7.52
CA ALA A 107 2.03 2.76 -8.34
C ALA A 107 2.05 4.10 -7.61
N LYS A 108 2.32 5.18 -8.34
CA LYS A 108 2.34 6.53 -7.80
C LYS A 108 1.61 7.47 -8.75
N LEU A 109 0.65 8.22 -8.22
CA LEU A 109 0.06 9.35 -8.92
C LEU A 109 1.06 10.51 -8.89
N GLU A 110 1.57 10.88 -10.06
CA GLU A 110 2.55 11.97 -10.20
C GLU A 110 1.88 13.32 -10.42
N ASP A 111 0.77 13.30 -11.15
CA ASP A 111 -0.01 14.51 -11.43
C ASP A 111 -1.49 14.18 -11.59
N LEU A 112 -2.35 15.08 -11.15
CA LEU A 112 -3.79 15.03 -11.35
C LEU A 112 -4.27 16.42 -11.76
N SER A 113 -4.91 16.52 -12.89
CA SER A 113 -5.49 17.76 -13.41
C SER A 113 -6.96 17.57 -13.72
N ILE A 114 -7.82 18.34 -13.03
CA ILE A 114 -9.26 18.34 -13.26
C ILE A 114 -9.67 19.71 -13.80
N SER A 115 -10.21 19.73 -15.02
CA SER A 115 -10.63 20.93 -15.72
C SER A 115 -12.13 20.94 -15.95
N LEU A 116 -12.78 22.09 -15.74
CA LEU A 116 -14.20 22.27 -16.02
C LEU A 116 -14.39 22.54 -17.51
N ILE A 117 -15.14 21.67 -18.20
CA ILE A 117 -15.60 21.91 -19.56
C ILE A 117 -16.85 22.83 -19.53
N ASN A 118 -17.76 22.51 -18.61
CA ASN A 118 -18.94 23.32 -18.27
C ASN A 118 -19.46 22.90 -16.90
N GLY A 119 -20.54 23.47 -16.38
CA GLY A 119 -21.11 23.17 -15.06
C GLY A 119 -21.52 21.70 -14.85
N ARG A 120 -21.71 20.91 -15.92
CA ARG A 120 -22.14 19.51 -15.88
C ARG A 120 -21.06 18.53 -16.35
N LYS A 121 -19.91 19.03 -16.83
CA LYS A 121 -18.88 18.15 -17.40
C LYS A 121 -17.48 18.62 -17.02
N ILE A 122 -16.68 17.66 -16.58
CA ILE A 122 -15.26 17.85 -16.27
C ILE A 122 -14.40 16.94 -17.16
N SER A 123 -13.18 17.38 -17.41
CA SER A 123 -12.11 16.56 -18.00
C SER A 123 -11.07 16.27 -16.93
N VAL A 124 -10.70 15.00 -16.78
CA VAL A 124 -9.73 14.52 -15.82
C VAL A 124 -8.54 13.95 -16.56
N SER A 125 -7.35 14.44 -16.26
CA SER A 125 -6.07 13.96 -16.77
C SER A 125 -5.17 13.59 -15.60
N ALA A 126 -4.54 12.40 -15.64
CA ALA A 126 -3.65 11.96 -14.62
C ALA A 126 -2.38 11.32 -15.21
N ILE A 127 -1.26 11.52 -14.52
CA ILE A 127 0.01 10.86 -14.84
C ILE A 127 0.32 9.88 -13.73
N VAL A 128 0.44 8.60 -14.08
CA VAL A 128 0.72 7.51 -13.16
C VAL A 128 2.05 6.85 -13.51
N SER A 129 2.95 6.77 -12.54
CA SER A 129 4.19 6.00 -12.63
C SER A 129 3.99 4.61 -12.03
N LEU A 130 4.40 3.58 -12.76
CA LEU A 130 4.38 2.19 -12.33
C LEU A 130 5.82 1.67 -12.25
N GLU A 131 6.24 1.23 -11.08
CA GLU A 131 7.50 0.55 -10.86
C GLU A 131 7.24 -0.92 -10.57
N LEU A 132 7.72 -1.80 -11.46
CA LEU A 132 7.47 -3.23 -11.39
C LEU A 132 8.78 -3.98 -11.18
N TYR A 133 8.73 -5.04 -10.38
CA TYR A 133 9.83 -5.98 -10.25
C TYR A 133 9.31 -7.40 -10.06
N GLY A 134 10.01 -8.33 -10.70
CA GLY A 134 9.79 -9.75 -10.57
C GLY A 134 10.71 -10.35 -9.53
N GLU A 135 10.18 -11.22 -8.70
CA GLU A 135 10.92 -11.92 -7.65
C GLU A 135 10.68 -13.41 -7.71
N ASN A 136 11.73 -14.17 -7.41
CA ASN A 136 11.61 -15.58 -7.12
C ASN A 136 12.43 -15.98 -5.89
N THR A 137 12.03 -17.08 -5.28
CA THR A 137 12.77 -17.68 -4.18
C THR A 137 13.52 -18.89 -4.70
N TYR A 138 14.81 -18.96 -4.44
CA TYR A 138 15.62 -20.09 -4.79
C TYR A 138 16.43 -20.61 -3.62
N MET A 139 16.76 -21.92 -3.67
CA MET A 139 17.60 -22.58 -2.71
C MET A 139 19.04 -22.60 -3.20
N SER A 140 19.94 -21.91 -2.51
CA SER A 140 21.38 -22.02 -2.73
C SER A 140 22.00 -23.03 -1.76
N SER A 141 23.01 -23.74 -2.21
CA SER A 141 23.68 -24.77 -1.42
C SER A 141 25.15 -24.41 -1.20
N ALA A 142 25.52 -24.09 0.04
CA ALA A 142 26.88 -23.71 0.43
C ALA A 142 27.63 -24.90 1.05
N ALA A 143 28.90 -25.11 0.66
CA ALA A 143 29.77 -26.09 1.29
C ALA A 143 30.27 -25.53 2.63
N VAL A 144 29.82 -26.13 3.72
CA VAL A 144 30.15 -25.68 5.09
C VAL A 144 31.14 -26.55 5.79
N ASP A 145 31.25 -27.84 5.41
CA ASP A 145 32.26 -28.76 5.93
C ASP A 145 32.69 -29.80 4.88
N ILE A 146 33.83 -30.45 5.17
CA ILE A 146 34.38 -31.54 4.36
C ILE A 146 34.78 -32.62 5.34
N GLU A 147 34.12 -33.77 5.24
CA GLU A 147 34.50 -34.97 6.02
C GLU A 147 35.65 -35.71 5.36
N SER A 148 36.89 -35.28 5.66
CA SER A 148 38.11 -35.94 5.20
C SER A 148 39.28 -35.44 6.04
N GLY A 149 40.11 -36.36 6.54
CA GLY A 149 41.15 -36.10 7.54
C GLY A 149 42.35 -35.24 7.12
N ASP A 150 42.62 -35.07 5.81
CA ASP A 150 43.92 -34.51 5.34
C ASP A 150 43.79 -33.34 4.33
N ILE A 151 42.67 -32.63 4.36
CA ILE A 151 42.48 -31.50 3.43
C ILE A 151 42.65 -30.19 4.17
N CYS A 152 43.67 -29.42 3.74
CA CYS A 152 43.83 -28.04 4.18
C CYS A 152 42.86 -27.13 3.42
N CYS A 153 41.87 -26.57 4.11
CA CYS A 153 40.90 -25.61 3.51
C CYS A 153 40.94 -24.27 4.23
N LEU A 154 40.78 -23.20 3.44
CA LEU A 154 40.57 -21.87 3.98
C LEU A 154 39.13 -21.77 4.48
N LYS A 155 38.95 -21.34 5.72
CA LYS A 155 37.63 -21.04 6.28
C LYS A 155 37.36 -19.55 6.16
N LYS A 156 36.18 -19.16 5.63
CA LYS A 156 35.71 -17.79 5.58
C LYS A 156 34.31 -17.72 6.21
N ASN A 157 34.18 -16.91 7.24
CA ASN A 157 32.87 -16.64 7.83
C ASN A 157 32.19 -15.50 7.06
N ILE A 158 30.93 -15.71 6.71
CA ILE A 158 30.09 -14.76 5.98
C ILE A 158 28.80 -14.64 6.77
N GLY A 159 28.44 -13.39 7.15
CA GLY A 159 27.10 -13.05 7.62
C GLY A 159 26.18 -12.91 6.41
N MET A 160 24.98 -13.50 6.50
CA MET A 160 23.99 -13.41 5.44
C MET A 160 22.57 -13.47 6.00
N LEU A 161 21.61 -12.95 5.23
CA LEU A 161 20.20 -13.08 5.51
C LEU A 161 19.64 -14.27 4.73
N SER A 162 18.97 -15.17 5.43
CA SER A 162 18.24 -16.29 4.84
C SER A 162 16.75 -16.00 4.92
N LEU A 163 16.03 -16.14 3.82
CA LEU A 163 14.59 -15.97 3.78
C LEU A 163 13.92 -17.13 4.54
N VAL A 164 13.15 -16.80 5.56
CA VAL A 164 12.39 -17.74 6.40
C VAL A 164 10.97 -17.87 5.92
N GLU A 165 10.32 -16.72 5.65
CA GLU A 165 8.93 -16.67 5.23
C GLU A 165 8.75 -15.60 4.14
N ASN A 166 7.88 -15.88 3.16
CA ASN A 166 7.45 -14.94 2.14
C ASN A 166 5.96 -15.15 1.89
N LYS A 167 5.14 -14.25 2.41
CA LYS A 167 3.68 -14.36 2.29
C LYS A 167 3.01 -13.01 2.12
N ARG A 168 1.79 -13.04 1.60
CA ARG A 168 0.87 -11.89 1.61
C ARG A 168 -0.19 -12.09 2.68
N ASP A 169 -0.57 -10.99 3.31
CA ASP A 169 -1.60 -10.99 4.34
C ASP A 169 -2.36 -9.65 4.32
N ILE A 170 -3.46 -9.55 5.05
CA ILE A 170 -4.31 -8.36 5.11
C ILE A 170 -4.47 -7.95 6.56
N LEU A 171 -4.20 -6.66 6.85
CA LEU A 171 -4.48 -6.06 8.15
C LEU A 171 -5.64 -5.07 8.02
N ARG A 172 -6.67 -5.26 8.84
CA ARG A 172 -7.74 -4.29 9.00
C ARG A 172 -7.47 -3.43 10.23
N VAL A 173 -7.40 -2.13 10.01
CA VAL A 173 -7.22 -1.11 11.04
C VAL A 173 -8.51 -0.34 11.17
N ARG A 174 -8.98 -0.18 12.42
CA ARG A 174 -10.18 0.59 12.73
C ARG A 174 -9.91 1.45 13.94
N GLU A 175 -9.90 2.76 13.71
CA GLU A 175 -9.67 3.76 14.76
C GLU A 175 -10.80 4.78 14.77
N GLN A 176 -11.02 5.39 15.93
CA GLN A 176 -12.13 6.31 16.14
C GLN A 176 -11.63 7.61 16.74
N CYS A 177 -12.19 8.73 16.31
CA CYS A 177 -12.06 10.01 17.00
C CYS A 177 -13.45 10.57 17.36
N GLU A 178 -13.57 11.10 18.57
CA GLU A 178 -14.75 11.78 19.03
C GLU A 178 -14.69 13.28 18.69
N LEU A 179 -15.79 13.81 18.19
CA LEU A 179 -15.91 15.24 17.93
C LEU A 179 -15.80 16.04 19.23
N SER A 180 -14.96 17.06 19.22
CA SER A 180 -14.80 17.98 20.35
C SER A 180 -16.15 18.57 20.77
N ALA A 181 -16.37 18.81 22.06
CA ALA A 181 -17.65 19.27 22.60
C ALA A 181 -18.18 20.59 22.00
N ASN A 182 -17.30 21.40 21.41
CA ASN A 182 -17.67 22.66 20.74
C ASN A 182 -18.08 22.48 19.27
N LYS A 183 -18.02 21.26 18.73
CA LYS A 183 -18.47 20.94 17.38
C LYS A 183 -19.87 20.36 17.39
N PRO A 184 -20.71 20.69 16.39
CA PRO A 184 -22.02 20.08 16.25
C PRO A 184 -21.91 18.60 15.88
N ASN A 185 -23.00 17.87 16.08
CA ASN A 185 -23.15 16.49 15.63
C ASN A 185 -22.90 16.36 14.13
N ALA A 186 -22.26 15.29 13.71
CA ALA A 186 -21.99 15.05 12.31
C ALA A 186 -23.20 14.42 11.61
N GLY A 187 -23.66 15.05 10.55
CA GLY A 187 -24.60 14.46 9.62
C GLY A 187 -23.85 13.66 8.54
N ASN A 188 -23.77 14.21 7.33
CA ASN A 188 -23.12 13.55 6.20
C ASN A 188 -21.68 14.03 6.03
N ILE A 189 -20.76 13.08 5.76
CA ILE A 189 -19.40 13.41 5.34
C ILE A 189 -19.46 13.97 3.92
N LEU A 190 -18.98 15.19 3.75
CA LEU A 190 -18.87 15.84 2.45
C LEU A 190 -17.61 15.37 1.72
N TRP A 191 -16.47 15.36 2.41
CA TRP A 191 -15.18 15.01 1.83
C TRP A 191 -14.22 14.53 2.91
N SER A 192 -13.42 13.53 2.61
CA SER A 192 -12.45 13.02 3.57
C SER A 192 -11.20 12.50 2.88
N VAL A 193 -10.05 12.70 3.52
CA VAL A 193 -8.74 12.23 3.06
C VAL A 193 -8.03 11.55 4.23
N PRO A 194 -8.21 10.23 4.41
CA PRO A 194 -7.43 9.46 5.36
C PRO A 194 -6.08 9.08 4.73
N GLU A 195 -4.99 9.51 5.36
CA GLU A 195 -3.63 9.20 4.95
C GLU A 195 -2.95 8.29 5.96
N LEU A 196 -2.28 7.26 5.46
CA LEU A 196 -1.45 6.38 6.27
C LEU A 196 -0.04 6.98 6.39
N ARG A 197 0.42 7.19 7.63
CA ARG A 197 1.74 7.81 7.92
C ARG A 197 2.51 7.00 8.96
N ASN A 198 3.83 7.18 8.99
CA ASN A 198 4.74 6.68 10.02
C ASN A 198 4.59 5.16 10.28
N VAL A 199 4.44 4.36 9.19
CA VAL A 199 4.28 2.92 9.31
C VAL A 199 5.60 2.25 9.67
N GLU A 200 5.58 1.50 10.75
CA GLU A 200 6.70 0.69 11.24
C GLU A 200 6.25 -0.77 11.38
N THR A 201 7.13 -1.67 11.01
CA THR A 201 6.89 -3.12 11.14
C THR A 201 8.00 -3.78 11.95
N LYS A 202 7.64 -4.70 12.82
CA LYS A 202 8.58 -5.43 13.67
C LYS A 202 8.18 -6.87 13.83
N ALA A 203 9.11 -7.80 13.62
CA ALA A 203 8.93 -9.19 14.01
C ALA A 203 8.95 -9.32 15.54
N ALA A 204 8.07 -10.15 16.08
CA ALA A 204 8.01 -10.54 17.47
C ALA A 204 7.78 -12.05 17.56
N ALA A 205 7.67 -12.63 18.78
CA ALA A 205 7.49 -14.06 18.94
C ALA A 205 6.18 -14.54 18.29
N ASP A 206 6.31 -15.27 17.17
CA ASP A 206 5.22 -15.80 16.34
C ASP A 206 4.22 -14.76 15.80
N GLU A 207 4.58 -13.47 15.78
CA GLU A 207 3.73 -12.40 15.27
C GLU A 207 4.53 -11.31 14.52
N LEU A 208 3.85 -10.63 13.60
CA LEU A 208 4.28 -9.37 13.01
C LEU A 208 3.47 -8.24 13.65
N ILE A 209 4.16 -7.25 14.20
CA ILE A 209 3.57 -6.03 14.73
C ILE A 209 3.68 -4.95 13.66
N VAL A 210 2.55 -4.33 13.33
CA VAL A 210 2.46 -3.16 12.42
C VAL A 210 1.95 -1.99 13.22
N ARG A 211 2.69 -0.89 13.24
CA ARG A 211 2.30 0.36 13.90
C ARG A 211 2.28 1.47 12.89
N GLY A 212 1.47 2.46 13.13
CA GLY A 212 1.41 3.65 12.28
C GLY A 212 0.40 4.65 12.79
N GLU A 213 0.14 5.62 11.95
CA GLU A 213 -0.82 6.70 12.22
C GLU A 213 -1.73 6.88 11.03
N ILE A 214 -3.02 7.08 11.29
CA ILE A 214 -3.99 7.54 10.30
C ILE A 214 -4.15 9.04 10.51
N HIS A 215 -3.66 9.83 9.58
CA HIS A 215 -3.95 11.25 9.54
C HIS A 215 -5.28 11.46 8.83
N LEU A 216 -6.31 11.78 9.60
CA LEU A 216 -7.68 11.97 9.14
C LEU A 216 -7.97 13.45 8.97
N PHE A 217 -8.27 13.87 7.73
CA PHE A 217 -8.97 15.11 7.45
C PHE A 217 -10.36 14.78 6.93
N ALA A 218 -11.40 15.34 7.55
CA ALA A 218 -12.78 15.13 7.12
C ALA A 218 -13.59 16.44 7.23
N MET A 219 -14.36 16.73 6.20
CA MET A 219 -15.37 17.80 6.16
C MET A 219 -16.75 17.15 6.23
N TYR A 220 -17.63 17.72 7.01
CA TYR A 220 -18.99 17.18 7.19
C TYR A 220 -20.03 18.30 7.34
N PHE A 221 -21.26 17.97 7.00
CA PHE A 221 -22.40 18.79 7.35
C PHE A 221 -22.90 18.43 8.74
N PRO A 222 -23.23 19.40 9.60
CA PRO A 222 -23.95 19.12 10.85
C PRO A 222 -25.28 18.42 10.59
N GLU A 223 -25.75 17.64 11.57
CA GLU A 223 -27.03 16.91 11.46
C GLU A 223 -28.23 17.81 11.18
N ASP A 224 -28.22 19.02 11.78
CA ASP A 224 -29.35 19.98 11.71
C ASP A 224 -29.10 21.18 10.78
N ASP A 225 -27.95 21.26 10.09
CA ASP A 225 -27.56 22.44 9.30
C ASP A 225 -26.67 22.06 8.10
N ASP A 226 -27.31 21.88 6.95
CA ASP A 226 -26.63 21.53 5.69
C ASP A 226 -25.83 22.69 5.06
N ASP A 227 -25.93 23.91 5.59
CA ASP A 227 -25.25 25.09 5.03
C ASP A 227 -23.93 25.42 5.76
N ASN A 228 -23.73 24.89 6.98
CA ASN A 228 -22.60 25.22 7.84
C ASN A 228 -21.58 24.07 7.94
N ILE A 229 -20.64 24.02 6.99
CA ILE A 229 -19.63 22.96 6.93
C ILE A 229 -18.67 23.03 8.11
N GLN A 230 -18.45 21.88 8.71
CA GLN A 230 -17.45 21.66 9.75
C GLN A 230 -16.31 20.79 9.23
N TYR A 231 -15.17 20.81 9.90
CA TYR A 231 -14.06 19.91 9.58
C TYR A 231 -13.42 19.35 10.85
N VAL A 232 -12.78 18.21 10.70
CA VAL A 232 -11.94 17.54 11.70
C VAL A 232 -10.60 17.22 11.07
N GLU A 233 -9.55 17.47 11.81
CA GLU A 233 -8.20 17.03 11.47
C GLU A 233 -7.58 16.40 12.72
N GLU A 234 -7.32 15.09 12.64
CA GLU A 234 -6.82 14.30 13.76
C GLU A 234 -5.79 13.28 13.30
N THR A 235 -4.91 12.92 14.20
CA THR A 235 -3.92 11.85 13.99
C THR A 235 -4.23 10.70 14.93
N LEU A 236 -4.62 9.55 14.35
CA LEU A 236 -5.06 8.37 15.07
C LEU A 236 -3.96 7.30 15.04
N PRO A 237 -3.25 7.05 16.14
CA PRO A 237 -2.25 5.99 16.19
C PRO A 237 -2.93 4.62 16.22
N PHE A 238 -2.36 3.65 15.50
CA PHE A 238 -2.83 2.28 15.51
C PHE A 238 -1.71 1.27 15.77
N THR A 239 -2.08 0.11 16.24
CA THR A 239 -1.21 -1.07 16.37
C THR A 239 -1.98 -2.30 15.95
N GLY A 240 -1.54 -2.92 14.85
CA GLY A 240 -2.06 -4.20 14.37
C GLY A 240 -1.08 -5.34 14.65
N LYS A 241 -1.60 -6.54 14.80
CA LYS A 241 -0.85 -7.77 15.00
C LYS A 241 -1.32 -8.84 14.03
N LEU A 242 -0.38 -9.52 13.40
CA LEU A 242 -0.64 -10.61 12.46
C LEU A 242 0.12 -11.85 12.88
N PRO A 243 -0.49 -13.04 12.88
CA PRO A 243 0.22 -14.28 13.14
C PRO A 243 1.33 -14.51 12.10
N LEU A 244 2.54 -14.74 12.54
CA LEU A 244 3.70 -15.02 11.71
C LEU A 244 4.51 -16.14 12.37
N ALA A 245 4.11 -17.39 12.08
CA ALA A 245 4.68 -18.58 12.73
C ALA A 245 6.19 -18.66 12.52
N GLY A 246 6.92 -18.90 13.60
CA GLY A 246 8.38 -18.98 13.59
C GLY A 246 9.10 -17.64 13.57
N ALA A 247 8.38 -16.51 13.63
CA ALA A 247 9.00 -15.19 13.78
C ALA A 247 9.64 -15.05 15.18
N ASP A 248 10.76 -14.34 15.22
CA ASP A 248 11.52 -14.03 16.44
C ASP A 248 11.94 -12.55 16.38
N GLU A 249 12.10 -11.91 17.53
CA GLU A 249 12.47 -10.49 17.63
C GLU A 249 13.83 -10.12 17.01
N ARG A 250 14.69 -11.13 16.78
CA ARG A 250 16.01 -10.98 16.16
C ARG A 250 15.95 -11.03 14.63
N MET A 251 14.81 -11.45 14.08
CA MET A 251 14.62 -11.54 12.64
C MET A 251 14.31 -10.17 12.05
N VAL A 252 14.68 -10.00 10.79
CA VAL A 252 14.40 -8.78 10.03
C VAL A 252 13.13 -8.98 9.21
N ALA A 253 12.13 -8.17 9.49
CA ALA A 253 10.91 -8.12 8.68
C ALA A 253 11.05 -7.00 7.62
N ASP A 254 10.98 -7.38 6.34
CA ASP A 254 10.85 -6.48 5.20
C ASP A 254 9.40 -6.56 4.73
N VAL A 255 8.63 -5.50 4.95
CA VAL A 255 7.18 -5.50 4.73
C VAL A 255 6.79 -4.29 3.89
N LEU A 256 6.22 -4.55 2.72
CA LEU A 256 5.54 -3.52 1.95
C LEU A 256 4.09 -3.44 2.42
N VAL A 257 3.67 -2.26 2.87
CA VAL A 257 2.31 -1.98 3.34
C VAL A 257 1.64 -1.04 2.34
N VAL A 258 0.52 -1.48 1.75
CA VAL A 258 -0.24 -0.71 0.76
C VAL A 258 -1.69 -0.59 1.21
N PRO A 259 -2.24 0.63 1.36
CA PRO A 259 -3.66 0.80 1.59
C PRO A 259 -4.48 0.32 0.38
N ALA A 260 -5.35 -0.68 0.59
CA ALA A 260 -6.24 -1.22 -0.44
C ALA A 260 -7.63 -0.57 -0.41
N GLN A 261 -8.11 -0.24 0.79
CA GLN A 261 -9.38 0.43 0.99
C GLN A 261 -9.29 1.41 2.16
N LYS A 262 -10.00 2.52 2.04
CA LYS A 262 -10.11 3.55 3.06
C LYS A 262 -11.58 3.97 3.15
N GLN A 263 -12.12 4.00 4.35
CA GLN A 263 -13.50 4.41 4.59
C GLN A 263 -13.57 5.22 5.86
N ILE A 264 -14.35 6.32 5.81
CA ILE A 264 -14.70 7.11 6.97
C ILE A 264 -16.21 7.05 7.13
N ALA A 265 -16.66 6.80 8.35
CA ALA A 265 -18.08 6.72 8.67
C ALA A 265 -18.40 7.48 9.96
N VAL A 266 -19.57 8.11 10.01
CA VAL A 266 -20.12 8.68 11.23
C VAL A 266 -20.77 7.56 12.03
N LYS A 267 -20.48 7.49 13.33
CA LYS A 267 -21.02 6.53 14.28
C LYS A 267 -21.64 7.26 15.47
N PRO A 268 -22.64 6.67 16.11
CA PRO A 268 -23.15 7.20 17.36
C PRO A 268 -22.14 7.01 18.49
N ASP A 269 -22.11 7.98 19.40
CA ASP A 269 -21.41 7.88 20.68
C ASP A 269 -22.22 7.06 21.70
N TYR A 270 -21.80 7.09 22.98
CA TYR A 270 -22.49 6.39 24.07
C TYR A 270 -23.92 6.87 24.30
N ASP A 271 -24.20 8.15 24.07
CA ASP A 271 -25.53 8.77 24.26
C ASP A 271 -26.42 8.61 23.01
N GLY A 272 -25.89 8.02 21.94
CA GLY A 272 -26.60 7.80 20.67
C GLY A 272 -26.46 8.96 19.70
N GLU A 273 -25.67 9.97 20.01
CA GLU A 273 -25.42 11.14 19.18
C GLU A 273 -24.34 10.84 18.10
N PRO A 274 -24.49 11.33 16.86
CA PRO A 274 -23.51 11.05 15.78
C PRO A 274 -22.24 11.91 15.94
N ARG A 275 -21.40 11.54 16.90
CA ARG A 275 -20.21 12.29 17.32
C ARG A 275 -18.89 11.56 17.14
N ILE A 276 -18.91 10.31 16.64
CA ILE A 276 -17.71 9.53 16.39
C ILE A 276 -17.46 9.46 14.90
N LEU A 277 -16.24 9.82 14.48
CA LEU A 277 -15.72 9.51 13.15
C LEU A 277 -14.88 8.24 13.24
N GLU A 278 -15.32 7.19 12.59
CA GLU A 278 -14.60 5.91 12.48
C GLU A 278 -13.84 5.85 11.16
N ALA A 279 -12.51 5.70 11.26
CA ALA A 279 -11.64 5.45 10.12
C ALA A 279 -11.36 3.95 10.02
N GLU A 280 -11.76 3.31 8.93
CA GLU A 280 -11.44 1.92 8.62
C GLU A 280 -10.53 1.86 7.41
N LEU A 281 -9.34 1.23 7.58
CA LEU A 281 -8.37 1.00 6.52
C LEU A 281 -8.13 -0.50 6.37
N VAL A 282 -8.10 -0.96 5.13
CA VAL A 282 -7.65 -2.30 4.78
C VAL A 282 -6.26 -2.16 4.16
N LEU A 283 -5.27 -2.77 4.80
CA LEU A 283 -3.87 -2.71 4.40
C LEU A 283 -3.45 -4.08 3.83
N ASP A 284 -3.02 -4.09 2.58
CA ASP A 284 -2.36 -5.25 1.98
C ASP A 284 -0.90 -5.26 2.40
N LEU A 285 -0.43 -6.40 2.90
CA LEU A 285 0.93 -6.59 3.36
C LEU A 285 1.64 -7.65 2.52
N ASP A 286 2.79 -7.29 2.01
CA ASP A 286 3.74 -8.23 1.39
C ASP A 286 4.90 -8.42 2.38
N ILE A 287 4.97 -9.59 3.01
CA ILE A 287 5.80 -9.86 4.18
C ILE A 287 6.94 -10.79 3.78
N LYS A 288 8.18 -10.35 3.99
CA LYS A 288 9.37 -11.19 3.95
C LYS A 288 10.05 -11.17 5.31
N LEU A 289 10.28 -12.35 5.85
CA LEU A 289 10.97 -12.53 7.11
C LEU A 289 12.36 -13.14 6.86
N TYR A 290 13.38 -12.49 7.37
CA TYR A 290 14.76 -12.94 7.21
C TYR A 290 15.40 -13.24 8.57
N GLU A 291 16.18 -14.33 8.61
CA GLU A 291 17.05 -14.66 9.71
C GLU A 291 18.51 -14.34 9.37
N GLU A 292 19.20 -13.66 10.28
CA GLU A 292 20.63 -13.45 10.15
C GLU A 292 21.39 -14.73 10.53
N GLN A 293 22.17 -15.25 9.60
CA GLN A 293 22.96 -16.48 9.79
C GLN A 293 24.43 -16.21 9.51
N ASN A 294 25.30 -16.74 10.39
CA ASN A 294 26.73 -16.78 10.16
C ASN A 294 27.12 -18.15 9.61
N ILE A 295 27.65 -18.17 8.38
CA ILE A 295 28.05 -19.39 7.69
C ILE A 295 29.56 -19.41 7.52
N SER A 296 30.18 -20.50 7.95
CA SER A 296 31.61 -20.76 7.70
C SER A 296 31.76 -21.55 6.42
N LEU A 297 32.15 -20.84 5.34
CA LEU A 297 32.46 -21.48 4.05
C LEU A 297 33.85 -22.09 4.08
N LYS A 298 33.97 -23.33 3.63
CA LYS A 298 35.25 -23.97 3.38
C LYS A 298 35.61 -23.83 1.90
N ILE A 299 36.68 -23.08 1.63
CA ILE A 299 37.21 -22.85 0.28
C ILE A 299 38.49 -23.67 0.15
N GLY A 300 38.48 -24.70 -0.69
CA GLY A 300 39.63 -25.54 -0.98
C GLY A 300 40.16 -25.27 -2.39
N ARG A 301 41.48 -25.16 -2.57
CA ARG A 301 42.15 -25.46 -3.84
C ARG A 301 42.74 -26.87 -3.74
N ALA A 302 42.31 -27.76 -4.60
CA ALA A 302 43.04 -28.98 -4.82
C ALA A 302 44.36 -28.60 -5.47
N HIS A 303 45.47 -28.79 -4.76
CA HIS A 303 46.79 -28.88 -5.40
C HIS A 303 46.92 -30.31 -5.92
N VAL A 304 46.92 -30.48 -7.22
CA VAL A 304 47.37 -31.70 -7.87
C VAL A 304 48.88 -31.65 -7.94
#